data_804977dd4fc6aeffd2c2f1fb8f570952
#
_entry.id   804977dd4fc6aeffd2c2f1fb8f570952
#
_cell.length_a   1.000
_cell.length_b   1.000
_cell.length_c   1.000
_cell.angle_alpha   90.00
_cell.angle_beta   90.00
_cell.angle_gamma   90.00
#
_symmetry.space_group_name_H-M   'P 1'
#
loop_
_entity.id
_entity.type
_entity.pdbx_description
1 polymer ?
#
loop_
_entity_poly.entity_id
_entity_poly.type
_entity_poly.pdbx_seq_one_letter_code
_entity_poly.pdbx_strand_id
1 'polypeptide(L)'
;MSGWTVEIYYSRFSWKNLVIYYSNIVQSYQVSEWRRSIMRDSEYKNFREGKKHTEVTFPYNTYLCSIPLDFSSVPVHWHEEMELIVVKKGRGIVTLDRESRVLEAGQAVIVLPGQLHSIRQCQQERMEYENIIFRLEMLLPKEGDICGPGFFEPYRDGKLLYPAWIDGSAPYHQEMSACIRKMDELSERRPEGYPLAVKGWLFQFFFLLFSGAEPTVAEEGRVKALDKVKRILSRIETDYGKPLSIEEMAEFSGFSPSHFMKFFKKHMGVPFVCYLNDYRLTMAARALAETQEDVLTVALDAGFPNVSYFNRLFKRKFQMTPLEYRKRGKKK
;
A
#
# COMPACT_ATOMS: atom_id res chain seq x y z
N MET A 1 -2.71 52.00 -21.82
CA MET A 1 -3.20 50.67 -22.27
C MET A 1 -2.21 49.65 -21.71
N SER A 2 -2.55 49.11 -20.56
CA SER A 2 -1.69 48.24 -19.75
C SER A 2 -2.12 46.81 -19.97
N GLY A 3 -1.24 46.04 -20.64
CA GLY A 3 -1.41 44.60 -20.80
C GLY A 3 -0.96 43.88 -19.54
N TRP A 4 -1.84 43.14 -18.93
CA TRP A 4 -1.52 42.20 -17.84
C TRP A 4 -1.09 40.87 -18.47
N THR A 5 0.22 40.59 -18.40
CA THR A 5 0.76 39.26 -18.72
C THR A 5 0.67 38.44 -17.46
N VAL A 6 -0.17 37.40 -17.47
CA VAL A 6 -0.21 36.40 -16.40
C VAL A 6 0.93 35.42 -16.67
N GLU A 7 2.03 35.55 -15.93
CA GLU A 7 3.07 34.55 -15.89
C GLU A 7 2.57 33.36 -15.07
N ILE A 8 2.26 32.27 -15.76
CA ILE A 8 2.00 30.97 -15.16
C ILE A 8 3.36 30.38 -14.80
N TYR A 9 3.69 30.43 -13.51
CA TYR A 9 4.84 29.70 -12.96
C TYR A 9 4.57 28.20 -13.02
N TYR A 10 5.01 27.57 -14.10
CA TYR A 10 5.23 26.13 -14.14
C TYR A 10 6.48 25.82 -13.29
N SER A 11 6.26 25.52 -12.00
CA SER A 11 7.33 24.93 -11.22
C SER A 11 7.63 23.54 -11.79
N ARG A 12 8.77 23.42 -12.46
CA ARG A 12 9.38 22.15 -12.86
C ARG A 12 9.60 21.32 -11.59
N PHE A 13 8.67 20.49 -11.22
CA PHE A 13 8.89 19.39 -10.30
C PHE A 13 9.72 18.34 -11.07
N SER A 14 11.03 18.48 -10.97
CA SER A 14 11.98 17.51 -11.50
C SER A 14 11.79 16.16 -10.80
N TRP A 15 11.85 15.07 -11.55
CA TRP A 15 11.95 13.69 -11.08
C TRP A 15 12.97 13.48 -9.95
N LYS A 16 13.98 14.33 -9.86
CA LYS A 16 14.89 14.40 -8.72
C LYS A 16 14.19 14.70 -7.39
N ASN A 17 13.11 15.45 -7.35
CA ASN A 17 12.44 15.82 -6.09
C ASN A 17 11.48 14.73 -5.57
N LEU A 18 10.94 13.89 -6.45
CA LEU A 18 10.13 12.74 -6.04
C LEU A 18 11.02 11.55 -5.60
N VAL A 19 12.10 11.32 -6.32
CA VAL A 19 13.21 10.45 -5.88
C VAL A 19 13.82 11.01 -4.60
N ILE A 20 13.90 12.32 -4.41
CA ILE A 20 14.36 12.97 -3.19
C ILE A 20 13.37 12.81 -2.04
N TYR A 21 12.06 12.73 -2.25
CA TYR A 21 11.11 12.50 -1.15
C TYR A 21 11.04 11.03 -0.73
N TYR A 22 11.15 10.08 -1.68
CA TYR A 22 11.42 8.67 -1.39
C TYR A 22 12.85 8.48 -0.90
N SER A 23 13.84 9.15 -1.52
CA SER A 23 15.19 9.15 -1.02
C SER A 23 15.33 9.95 0.27
N ASN A 24 14.47 10.91 0.64
CA ASN A 24 14.58 11.57 1.94
C ASN A 24 13.97 10.74 3.08
N ILE A 25 13.04 9.84 2.82
CA ILE A 25 12.75 8.73 3.75
C ILE A 25 13.83 7.65 3.62
N VAL A 26 14.41 7.44 2.46
CA VAL A 26 15.46 6.45 2.18
C VAL A 26 16.88 7.06 2.21
N GLN A 27 17.11 8.35 1.88
CA GLN A 27 18.39 9.07 2.06
C GLN A 27 18.66 9.54 3.48
N SER A 28 17.63 9.52 4.36
CA SER A 28 17.92 9.45 5.78
C SER A 28 18.66 8.14 6.11
N TYR A 29 18.80 7.27 5.15
CA TYR A 29 19.45 5.98 5.21
C TYR A 29 20.62 5.79 4.25
N GLN A 30 21.14 6.84 3.64
CA GLN A 30 22.38 6.76 2.87
C GLN A 30 23.61 6.99 3.76
N VAL A 31 23.99 5.94 4.49
CA VAL A 31 25.39 5.72 4.85
C VAL A 31 25.75 4.32 4.36
N SER A 32 26.85 4.20 3.67
CA SER A 32 27.35 2.98 3.01
C SER A 32 27.56 1.76 3.91
N GLU A 33 27.54 1.92 5.20
CA GLU A 33 27.56 0.84 6.21
C GLU A 33 26.16 0.32 6.58
N TRP A 34 25.10 1.06 6.28
CA TRP A 34 23.72 0.66 6.59
C TRP A 34 23.13 -0.32 5.60
N ARG A 35 23.69 -0.45 4.41
CA ARG A 35 23.30 -1.49 3.45
C ARG A 35 23.54 -2.91 3.94
N ARG A 36 24.25 -3.11 5.05
CA ARG A 36 24.48 -4.42 5.70
C ARG A 36 23.66 -4.67 6.96
N SER A 37 22.94 -3.67 7.46
CA SER A 37 22.04 -3.88 8.57
C SER A 37 20.70 -4.34 8.05
N ILE A 38 20.52 -5.62 8.00
CA ILE A 38 19.31 -6.36 7.66
C ILE A 38 18.13 -5.78 8.47
N MET A 39 17.27 -4.99 7.81
CA MET A 39 15.89 -4.86 8.26
C MET A 39 15.30 -6.26 8.18
N ARG A 40 14.99 -6.86 9.31
CA ARG A 40 14.39 -8.21 9.34
C ARG A 40 12.96 -8.10 8.85
N ASP A 41 12.47 -9.08 8.09
CA ASP A 41 11.10 -9.23 7.55
C ASP A 41 9.96 -8.94 8.56
N SER A 42 10.29 -8.86 9.87
CA SER A 42 9.34 -8.56 10.93
C SER A 42 9.02 -7.09 11.13
N GLU A 43 9.75 -6.16 10.51
CA GLU A 43 9.67 -4.73 10.86
C GLU A 43 8.52 -3.98 10.19
N TYR A 44 7.95 -4.55 9.15
CA TYR A 44 6.90 -3.90 8.37
C TYR A 44 5.57 -4.68 8.33
N LYS A 45 5.43 -5.73 9.07
CA LYS A 45 4.17 -6.49 9.08
C LYS A 45 3.08 -5.63 9.69
N ASN A 46 2.09 -5.24 8.88
CA ASN A 46 0.75 -4.84 9.31
C ASN A 46 0.39 -3.34 9.33
N PHE A 47 0.39 -2.66 8.18
CA PHE A 47 -0.15 -1.29 8.13
C PHE A 47 -1.08 -1.06 6.93
N ARG A 48 -2.16 -0.29 7.16
CA ARG A 48 -2.69 0.55 6.09
C ARG A 48 -1.59 1.53 5.73
N GLU A 49 -1.26 1.63 4.47
CA GLU A 49 -0.33 2.66 4.05
C GLU A 49 -1.00 4.03 4.24
N GLY A 50 -0.59 4.77 5.26
CA GLY A 50 -1.13 6.10 5.56
C GLY A 50 -0.71 7.17 4.55
N LYS A 51 -0.08 6.76 3.44
CA LYS A 51 0.36 7.64 2.37
C LYS A 51 -0.77 7.84 1.37
N LYS A 52 -1.07 9.11 1.05
CA LYS A 52 -1.93 9.42 -0.08
C LYS A 52 -1.12 9.22 -1.37
N HIS A 53 -1.41 8.16 -2.10
CA HIS A 53 -0.72 7.80 -3.34
C HIS A 53 -1.15 8.65 -4.54
N THR A 54 -2.29 9.33 -4.45
CA THR A 54 -2.92 9.97 -5.57
C THR A 54 -3.29 11.43 -5.27
N GLU A 55 -3.24 12.27 -6.30
CA GLU A 55 -3.73 13.64 -6.22
C GLU A 55 -5.26 13.67 -6.21
N VAL A 56 -5.85 14.70 -5.60
CA VAL A 56 -7.31 14.82 -5.50
C VAL A 56 -7.97 14.99 -6.89
N THR A 57 -7.31 15.69 -7.78
CA THR A 57 -7.84 16.03 -9.11
C THR A 57 -7.67 14.94 -10.15
N PHE A 58 -6.58 14.14 -10.02
CA PHE A 58 -6.31 13.00 -10.87
C PHE A 58 -5.66 11.89 -10.01
N PRO A 59 -6.49 11.02 -9.42
CA PRO A 59 -6.04 10.01 -8.47
C PRO A 59 -5.36 8.80 -9.16
N TYR A 60 -4.24 9.05 -9.80
CA TYR A 60 -3.38 8.09 -10.49
C TYR A 60 -1.91 8.41 -10.24
N ASN A 61 -1.11 7.41 -9.96
CA ASN A 61 0.34 7.55 -9.83
C ASN A 61 1.07 6.25 -10.17
N THR A 62 2.35 6.37 -10.53
CA THR A 62 3.23 5.23 -10.80
C THR A 62 4.50 5.34 -9.98
N TYR A 63 5.01 4.19 -9.51
CA TYR A 63 6.25 4.10 -8.73
C TYR A 63 7.11 2.95 -9.24
N LEU A 64 8.31 3.26 -9.71
CA LEU A 64 9.31 2.24 -10.01
C LEU A 64 10.10 1.91 -8.74
N CYS A 65 10.08 0.66 -8.35
CA CYS A 65 10.67 0.14 -7.12
C CYS A 65 11.58 -1.05 -7.40
N SER A 66 12.49 -1.32 -6.48
CA SER A 66 13.45 -2.43 -6.61
C SER A 66 13.67 -3.13 -5.28
N ILE A 67 13.53 -4.45 -5.27
CA ILE A 67 13.84 -5.32 -4.15
C ILE A 67 15.11 -6.11 -4.49
N PRO A 68 16.16 -6.14 -3.64
CA PRO A 68 16.22 -5.56 -2.28
C PRO A 68 16.88 -4.16 -2.22
N LEU A 69 16.97 -3.41 -3.33
CA LEU A 69 17.74 -2.16 -3.35
C LEU A 69 17.04 -1.00 -2.63
N ASP A 70 15.75 -0.80 -2.91
CA ASP A 70 14.97 0.26 -2.26
C ASP A 70 14.40 -0.24 -0.93
N PHE A 71 13.95 -1.49 -0.92
CA PHE A 71 13.37 -2.16 0.24
C PHE A 71 13.86 -3.61 0.29
N SER A 72 14.01 -4.17 1.49
CA SER A 72 14.26 -5.61 1.65
C SER A 72 13.00 -6.44 1.30
N SER A 73 11.83 -5.89 1.61
CA SER A 73 10.51 -6.42 1.27
C SER A 73 9.47 -5.32 1.45
N VAL A 74 8.33 -5.44 0.79
CA VAL A 74 7.11 -4.68 1.10
C VAL A 74 6.23 -5.59 1.96
N PRO A 75 5.95 -5.19 3.19
CA PRO A 75 5.21 -6.02 4.14
C PRO A 75 3.75 -6.16 3.78
N VAL A 76 3.03 -7.02 4.50
CA VAL A 76 1.59 -7.14 4.37
C VAL A 76 0.93 -5.82 4.75
N HIS A 77 0.26 -5.20 3.81
CA HIS A 77 -0.47 -3.95 3.95
C HIS A 77 -1.71 -3.94 3.06
N TRP A 78 -2.49 -2.89 3.13
CA TRP A 78 -3.63 -2.63 2.27
C TRP A 78 -3.85 -1.12 2.13
N HIS A 79 -4.54 -0.69 1.09
CA HIS A 79 -4.94 0.69 0.85
C HIS A 79 -6.29 0.73 0.12
N GLU A 80 -6.86 1.93 -0.04
CA GLU A 80 -8.18 2.11 -0.68
C GLU A 80 -8.11 2.21 -2.21
N GLU A 81 -6.92 2.35 -2.74
CA GLU A 81 -6.68 2.43 -4.16
C GLU A 81 -6.62 1.02 -4.80
N MET A 82 -6.88 0.97 -6.10
CA MET A 82 -6.45 -0.15 -6.95
C MET A 82 -4.95 -0.06 -7.18
N GLU A 83 -4.28 -1.21 -7.26
CA GLU A 83 -2.88 -1.28 -7.61
C GLU A 83 -2.63 -2.36 -8.66
N LEU A 84 -1.79 -2.05 -9.66
CA LEU A 84 -1.19 -3.03 -10.53
C LEU A 84 0.29 -3.12 -10.16
N ILE A 85 0.73 -4.30 -9.73
CA ILE A 85 2.15 -4.58 -9.48
C ILE A 85 2.68 -5.24 -10.75
N VAL A 86 3.55 -4.55 -11.47
CA VAL A 86 4.07 -4.98 -12.77
C VAL A 86 5.56 -5.27 -12.67
N VAL A 87 5.97 -6.50 -12.88
CA VAL A 87 7.39 -6.86 -12.84
C VAL A 87 8.08 -6.42 -14.13
N LYS A 88 9.07 -5.54 -14.02
CA LYS A 88 9.85 -5.03 -15.16
C LYS A 88 11.08 -5.88 -15.44
N LYS A 89 11.79 -6.32 -14.39
CA LYS A 89 12.99 -7.16 -14.49
C LYS A 89 13.13 -8.09 -13.30
N GLY A 90 13.71 -9.25 -13.54
CA GLY A 90 13.95 -10.27 -12.53
C GLY A 90 12.66 -10.93 -12.04
N ARG A 91 12.64 -11.38 -10.80
CA ARG A 91 11.48 -12.02 -10.20
C ARG A 91 11.37 -11.80 -8.70
N GLY A 92 10.16 -11.87 -8.18
CA GLY A 92 9.86 -11.74 -6.77
C GLY A 92 8.61 -12.50 -6.37
N ILE A 93 8.36 -12.59 -5.09
CA ILE A 93 7.16 -13.24 -4.57
C ILE A 93 6.17 -12.17 -4.17
N VAL A 94 5.00 -12.19 -4.81
CA VAL A 94 3.86 -11.36 -4.42
C VAL A 94 2.84 -12.23 -3.71
N THR A 95 2.28 -11.72 -2.63
CA THR A 95 1.21 -12.39 -1.88
C THR A 95 -0.03 -11.52 -1.92
N LEU A 96 -1.15 -12.09 -2.34
CA LEU A 96 -2.48 -11.50 -2.22
C LEU A 96 -3.29 -12.31 -1.20
N ASP A 97 -3.78 -11.68 -0.17
CA ASP A 97 -4.46 -12.32 0.96
C ASP A 97 -3.62 -13.49 1.52
N ARG A 98 -3.82 -14.71 0.99
CA ARG A 98 -3.11 -15.92 1.41
C ARG A 98 -2.42 -16.64 0.27
N GLU A 99 -2.64 -16.20 -0.95
CA GLU A 99 -2.05 -16.80 -2.13
C GLU A 99 -0.73 -16.11 -2.45
N SER A 100 0.34 -16.87 -2.50
CA SER A 100 1.66 -16.37 -2.89
C SER A 100 2.06 -16.96 -4.23
N ARG A 101 2.48 -16.11 -5.15
CA ARG A 101 3.06 -16.55 -6.44
C ARG A 101 4.41 -15.87 -6.67
N VAL A 102 5.26 -16.56 -7.40
CA VAL A 102 6.44 -15.94 -8.01
C VAL A 102 5.99 -15.25 -9.28
N LEU A 103 6.27 -13.96 -9.37
CA LEU A 103 6.08 -13.19 -10.60
C LEU A 103 7.43 -12.89 -11.23
N GLU A 104 7.46 -12.96 -12.57
CA GLU A 104 8.62 -12.73 -13.41
C GLU A 104 8.42 -11.52 -14.33
N ALA A 105 9.49 -11.07 -14.95
CA ALA A 105 9.44 -9.94 -15.89
C ALA A 105 8.35 -10.10 -16.96
N GLY A 106 7.54 -9.07 -17.14
CA GLY A 106 6.39 -9.05 -18.04
C GLY A 106 5.08 -9.52 -17.42
N GLN A 107 5.10 -10.08 -16.23
CA GLN A 107 3.91 -10.47 -15.48
C GLN A 107 3.45 -9.34 -14.55
N ALA A 108 2.16 -9.36 -14.23
CA ALA A 108 1.57 -8.38 -13.33
C ALA A 108 0.52 -9.03 -12.42
N VAL A 109 0.12 -8.29 -11.40
CA VAL A 109 -0.99 -8.68 -10.54
C VAL A 109 -1.85 -7.49 -10.20
N ILE A 110 -3.16 -7.72 -10.12
CA ILE A 110 -4.17 -6.72 -9.76
C ILE A 110 -4.47 -6.86 -8.27
N VAL A 111 -4.34 -5.76 -7.54
CA VAL A 111 -4.71 -5.65 -6.13
C VAL A 111 -5.98 -4.80 -6.02
N LEU A 112 -7.02 -5.36 -5.44
CA LEU A 112 -8.29 -4.67 -5.21
C LEU A 112 -8.21 -3.71 -4.00
N PRO A 113 -9.07 -2.67 -3.95
CA PRO A 113 -9.19 -1.83 -2.76
C PRO A 113 -9.40 -2.65 -1.48
N GLY A 114 -8.55 -2.42 -0.49
CA GLY A 114 -8.59 -3.13 0.79
C GLY A 114 -8.11 -4.58 0.75
N GLN A 115 -7.51 -5.04 -0.33
CA GLN A 115 -6.93 -6.37 -0.41
C GLN A 115 -5.55 -6.39 0.24
N LEU A 116 -5.33 -7.36 1.13
CA LEU A 116 -4.03 -7.55 1.78
C LEU A 116 -3.01 -8.06 0.78
N HIS A 117 -1.88 -7.38 0.68
CA HIS A 117 -0.81 -7.78 -0.22
C HIS A 117 0.57 -7.48 0.35
N SER A 118 1.56 -8.18 -0.18
CA SER A 118 2.97 -7.99 0.18
C SER A 118 3.88 -8.40 -0.96
N ILE A 119 5.11 -7.86 -0.99
CA ILE A 119 6.11 -8.19 -1.98
C ILE A 119 7.40 -8.55 -1.25
N ARG A 120 8.02 -9.67 -1.63
CA ARG A 120 9.30 -10.08 -1.05
C ARG A 120 10.24 -10.66 -2.09
N GLN A 121 11.49 -10.63 -1.79
CA GLN A 121 12.54 -11.22 -2.60
C GLN A 121 12.31 -12.72 -2.82
N CYS A 122 12.50 -13.19 -4.04
CA CYS A 122 12.56 -14.61 -4.36
C CYS A 122 14.01 -15.08 -4.24
N GLN A 123 14.29 -15.94 -3.26
CA GLN A 123 15.65 -16.38 -2.97
C GLN A 123 16.59 -15.17 -2.73
N GLN A 124 17.61 -15.01 -3.59
CA GLN A 124 18.55 -13.87 -3.57
C GLN A 124 18.44 -13.03 -4.87
N GLU A 125 17.37 -13.21 -5.64
CA GLU A 125 17.21 -12.53 -6.91
C GLU A 125 16.69 -11.11 -6.73
N ARG A 126 17.07 -10.24 -7.64
CA ARG A 126 16.57 -8.87 -7.70
C ARG A 126 15.28 -8.82 -8.49
N MET A 127 14.35 -7.99 -8.05
CA MET A 127 13.11 -7.66 -8.73
C MET A 127 13.03 -6.14 -8.92
N GLU A 128 12.86 -5.68 -10.15
CA GLU A 128 12.42 -4.32 -10.45
C GLU A 128 10.96 -4.39 -10.85
N TYR A 129 10.12 -3.61 -10.20
CA TYR A 129 8.68 -3.60 -10.44
C TYR A 129 8.13 -2.19 -10.40
N GLU A 130 7.03 -2.00 -11.08
CA GLU A 130 6.28 -0.75 -11.07
C GLU A 130 4.93 -0.97 -10.40
N ASN A 131 4.60 -0.08 -9.48
CA ASN A 131 3.26 0.02 -8.90
C ASN A 131 2.50 1.11 -9.64
N ILE A 132 1.39 0.74 -10.28
CA ILE A 132 0.43 1.67 -10.86
C ILE A 132 -0.74 1.75 -9.89
N ILE A 133 -0.87 2.87 -9.19
CA ILE A 133 -1.85 3.07 -8.12
C ILE A 133 -2.87 4.10 -8.55
N PHE A 134 -4.15 3.77 -8.44
CA PHE A 134 -5.22 4.68 -8.83
C PHE A 134 -6.52 4.41 -8.06
N ARG A 135 -7.36 5.43 -7.95
CA ARG A 135 -8.71 5.26 -7.40
C ARG A 135 -9.66 4.84 -8.51
N LEU A 136 -10.36 3.74 -8.29
CA LEU A 136 -11.31 3.21 -9.27
C LEU A 136 -12.46 4.18 -9.54
N GLU A 137 -12.79 5.05 -8.58
CA GLU A 137 -13.79 6.10 -8.68
C GLU A 137 -13.51 7.08 -9.84
N MET A 138 -12.27 7.21 -10.29
CA MET A 138 -11.93 8.03 -11.45
C MET A 138 -12.50 7.51 -12.79
N LEU A 139 -12.84 6.21 -12.81
CA LEU A 139 -13.45 5.53 -13.96
C LEU A 139 -14.98 5.39 -13.81
N LEU A 140 -15.51 5.65 -12.62
CA LEU A 140 -16.95 5.58 -12.39
C LEU A 140 -17.61 6.87 -12.84
N PRO A 141 -18.71 6.78 -13.60
CA PRO A 141 -19.54 7.93 -13.92
C PRO A 141 -20.28 8.41 -12.68
N LYS A 142 -20.63 9.67 -12.66
CA LYS A 142 -21.38 10.22 -11.52
C LYS A 142 -22.84 9.79 -11.48
N GLU A 143 -23.48 9.56 -12.63
CA GLU A 143 -24.87 9.09 -12.75
C GLU A 143 -25.09 8.42 -14.13
N GLY A 144 -25.98 7.42 -14.18
CA GLY A 144 -26.64 6.97 -15.41
C GLY A 144 -25.83 6.12 -16.39
N ASP A 145 -24.66 5.62 -16.00
CA ASP A 145 -23.83 4.79 -16.88
C ASP A 145 -23.87 3.34 -16.41
N ILE A 146 -24.08 2.43 -17.34
CA ILE A 146 -24.13 0.97 -17.09
C ILE A 146 -22.79 0.40 -16.63
N CYS A 147 -21.66 1.04 -16.94
CA CYS A 147 -20.33 0.54 -16.62
C CYS A 147 -20.08 0.48 -15.09
N GLY A 148 -20.59 1.45 -14.34
CA GLY A 148 -20.50 1.46 -12.89
C GLY A 148 -21.15 0.23 -12.26
N PRO A 149 -22.48 0.17 -12.21
CA PRO A 149 -23.20 -0.91 -11.54
C PRO A 149 -23.04 -2.28 -12.22
N GLY A 150 -22.78 -2.31 -13.54
CA GLY A 150 -22.65 -3.55 -14.30
C GLY A 150 -21.29 -4.24 -14.13
N PHE A 151 -20.21 -3.48 -13.94
CA PHE A 151 -18.85 -4.04 -13.95
C PHE A 151 -18.00 -3.57 -12.77
N PHE A 152 -17.77 -2.26 -12.63
CA PHE A 152 -16.77 -1.74 -11.72
C PHE A 152 -17.16 -1.86 -10.24
N GLU A 153 -18.40 -1.56 -9.89
CA GLU A 153 -18.85 -1.60 -8.48
C GLU A 153 -18.84 -3.03 -7.91
N PRO A 154 -19.40 -4.05 -8.59
CA PRO A 154 -19.32 -5.42 -8.10
C PRO A 154 -17.88 -5.93 -7.98
N TYR A 155 -16.99 -5.49 -8.88
CA TYR A 155 -15.58 -5.84 -8.86
C TYR A 155 -14.84 -5.14 -7.70
N ARG A 156 -15.00 -3.83 -7.55
CA ARG A 156 -14.44 -3.04 -6.43
C ARG A 156 -14.86 -3.61 -5.08
N ASP A 157 -16.13 -3.95 -4.95
CA ASP A 157 -16.71 -4.46 -3.72
C ASP A 157 -16.32 -5.93 -3.44
N GLY A 158 -15.57 -6.55 -4.36
CA GLY A 158 -15.17 -7.95 -4.26
C GLY A 158 -16.32 -8.95 -4.34
N LYS A 159 -17.46 -8.56 -4.92
CA LYS A 159 -18.63 -9.42 -5.17
C LYS A 159 -18.44 -10.30 -6.39
N LEU A 160 -17.84 -9.72 -7.45
CA LEU A 160 -17.38 -10.44 -8.64
C LEU A 160 -15.86 -10.48 -8.64
N LEU A 161 -15.29 -11.65 -8.79
CA LEU A 161 -13.86 -11.88 -8.80
C LEU A 161 -13.43 -12.29 -10.21
N TYR A 162 -12.45 -11.57 -10.72
CA TYR A 162 -11.75 -11.89 -11.97
C TYR A 162 -10.33 -12.37 -11.65
N PRO A 163 -9.63 -13.04 -12.59
CA PRO A 163 -8.25 -13.43 -12.38
C PRO A 163 -7.38 -12.22 -12.03
N ALA A 164 -6.73 -12.28 -10.86
CA ALA A 164 -5.86 -11.21 -10.40
C ALA A 164 -4.45 -11.28 -10.99
N TRP A 165 -4.01 -12.50 -11.35
CA TRP A 165 -2.68 -12.77 -11.85
C TRP A 165 -2.65 -12.69 -13.36
N ILE A 166 -1.87 -11.73 -13.88
CA ILE A 166 -1.71 -11.48 -15.30
C ILE A 166 -0.35 -12.06 -15.71
N ASP A 167 -0.35 -13.31 -16.05
CA ASP A 167 0.79 -14.07 -16.56
C ASP A 167 0.52 -14.60 -17.96
N GLY A 168 1.48 -15.32 -18.55
CA GLY A 168 1.34 -15.84 -19.91
C GLY A 168 0.16 -16.80 -20.14
N SER A 169 -0.51 -17.25 -19.06
CA SER A 169 -1.71 -18.07 -19.13
C SER A 169 -3.01 -17.25 -19.11
N ALA A 170 -2.93 -15.97 -18.72
CA ALA A 170 -4.09 -15.10 -18.65
C ALA A 170 -4.61 -14.77 -20.06
N PRO A 171 -5.93 -14.82 -20.30
CA PRO A 171 -6.52 -14.32 -21.54
C PRO A 171 -6.11 -12.86 -21.77
N TYR A 172 -5.83 -12.53 -23.03
CA TYR A 172 -5.41 -11.19 -23.44
C TYR A 172 -4.15 -10.63 -22.70
N HIS A 173 -3.28 -11.52 -22.21
CA HIS A 173 -2.06 -11.11 -21.50
C HIS A 173 -1.22 -10.11 -22.30
N GLN A 174 -1.03 -10.32 -23.59
CA GLN A 174 -0.23 -9.45 -24.45
C GLN A 174 -0.87 -8.07 -24.61
N GLU A 175 -2.19 -8.04 -24.84
CA GLU A 175 -2.97 -6.81 -24.99
C GLU A 175 -3.05 -6.02 -23.69
N MET A 176 -3.27 -6.70 -22.55
CA MET A 176 -3.23 -6.05 -21.22
C MET A 176 -1.84 -5.47 -20.91
N SER A 177 -0.78 -6.20 -21.23
CA SER A 177 0.60 -5.71 -21.12
C SER A 177 0.87 -4.52 -22.06
N ALA A 178 0.24 -4.47 -23.23
CA ALA A 178 0.32 -3.31 -24.12
C ALA A 178 -0.37 -2.08 -23.52
N CYS A 179 -1.54 -2.24 -22.87
CA CYS A 179 -2.20 -1.16 -22.14
C CYS A 179 -1.29 -0.60 -21.03
N ILE A 180 -0.64 -1.47 -20.26
CA ILE A 180 0.30 -1.08 -19.21
C ILE A 180 1.45 -0.27 -19.81
N ARG A 181 2.12 -0.77 -20.86
CA ARG A 181 3.21 -0.03 -21.52
C ARG A 181 2.78 1.35 -22.01
N LYS A 182 1.55 1.48 -22.53
CA LYS A 182 1.03 2.78 -22.96
C LYS A 182 0.81 3.74 -21.80
N MET A 183 0.34 3.23 -20.66
CA MET A 183 0.23 4.05 -19.45
C MET A 183 1.61 4.49 -18.92
N ASP A 184 2.62 3.62 -19.00
CA ASP A 184 4.02 3.96 -18.65
C ASP A 184 4.56 5.10 -19.52
N GLU A 185 4.46 4.95 -20.85
CA GLU A 185 4.89 5.98 -21.82
C GLU A 185 4.21 7.33 -21.55
N LEU A 186 2.92 7.31 -21.21
CA LEU A 186 2.15 8.51 -20.86
C LEU A 186 2.61 9.10 -19.53
N SER A 187 2.91 8.27 -18.53
CA SER A 187 3.37 8.69 -17.21
C SER A 187 4.74 9.37 -17.27
N GLU A 188 5.62 8.92 -18.16
CA GLU A 188 6.93 9.52 -18.39
C GLU A 188 6.85 10.88 -19.10
N ARG A 189 6.01 10.97 -20.13
CA ARG A 189 5.96 12.16 -21.02
C ARG A 189 4.98 13.23 -20.55
N ARG A 190 3.90 12.83 -19.90
CA ARG A 190 2.78 13.70 -19.43
C ARG A 190 2.36 14.74 -20.44
N PRO A 191 1.95 14.33 -21.66
CA PRO A 191 1.49 15.28 -22.68
C PRO A 191 0.20 15.99 -22.24
N GLU A 192 -0.16 17.05 -22.93
CA GLU A 192 -1.50 17.65 -22.78
C GLU A 192 -2.56 16.57 -23.01
N GLY A 193 -3.60 16.53 -22.14
CA GLY A 193 -4.59 15.46 -22.16
C GLY A 193 -4.16 14.13 -21.52
N TYR A 194 -2.97 14.08 -20.89
CA TYR A 194 -2.47 12.90 -20.18
C TYR A 194 -3.54 12.17 -19.32
N PRO A 195 -4.34 12.87 -18.46
CA PRO A 195 -5.34 12.19 -17.65
C PRO A 195 -6.43 11.50 -18.49
N LEU A 196 -6.82 12.09 -19.63
CA LEU A 196 -7.79 11.50 -20.54
C LEU A 196 -7.24 10.23 -21.20
N ALA A 197 -5.98 10.29 -21.67
CA ALA A 197 -5.34 9.16 -22.32
C ALA A 197 -5.15 7.98 -21.35
N VAL A 198 -4.71 8.24 -20.10
CA VAL A 198 -4.59 7.21 -19.06
C VAL A 198 -5.93 6.54 -18.77
N LYS A 199 -7.02 7.34 -18.61
CA LYS A 199 -8.36 6.77 -18.42
C LYS A 199 -8.77 5.87 -19.58
N GLY A 200 -8.51 6.28 -20.82
CA GLY A 200 -8.81 5.48 -22.01
C GLY A 200 -8.09 4.12 -21.98
N TRP A 201 -6.83 4.09 -21.60
CA TRP A 201 -6.07 2.84 -21.49
C TRP A 201 -6.49 1.99 -20.28
N LEU A 202 -6.92 2.59 -19.17
CA LEU A 202 -7.50 1.86 -18.06
C LEU A 202 -8.84 1.23 -18.45
N PHE A 203 -9.72 1.94 -19.17
CA PHE A 203 -10.96 1.35 -19.70
C PHE A 203 -10.68 0.18 -20.64
N GLN A 204 -9.71 0.31 -21.54
CA GLN A 204 -9.31 -0.79 -22.42
C GLN A 204 -8.76 -1.98 -21.63
N PHE A 205 -7.93 -1.74 -20.62
CA PHE A 205 -7.40 -2.77 -19.73
C PHE A 205 -8.52 -3.54 -19.03
N PHE A 206 -9.48 -2.83 -18.43
CA PHE A 206 -10.61 -3.48 -17.76
C PHE A 206 -11.58 -4.14 -18.71
N PHE A 207 -11.78 -3.61 -19.92
CA PHE A 207 -12.53 -4.30 -20.96
C PHE A 207 -11.92 -5.69 -21.27
N LEU A 208 -10.61 -5.75 -21.44
CA LEU A 208 -9.91 -7.02 -21.68
C LEU A 208 -10.03 -7.98 -20.49
N LEU A 209 -9.89 -7.45 -19.26
CA LEU A 209 -10.06 -8.25 -18.04
C LEU A 209 -11.47 -8.86 -17.95
N PHE A 210 -12.49 -8.03 -18.11
CA PHE A 210 -13.90 -8.44 -17.94
C PHE A 210 -14.40 -9.31 -19.10
N SER A 211 -13.84 -9.15 -20.31
CA SER A 211 -14.18 -9.97 -21.46
C SER A 211 -13.39 -11.25 -21.54
N GLY A 212 -12.22 -11.30 -20.89
CA GLY A 212 -11.27 -12.42 -21.02
C GLY A 212 -11.56 -13.61 -20.11
N ALA A 213 -12.40 -13.44 -19.09
CA ALA A 213 -12.71 -14.50 -18.16
C ALA A 213 -14.10 -14.35 -17.58
N GLU A 214 -14.77 -15.48 -17.34
CA GLU A 214 -16.01 -15.48 -16.58
C GLU A 214 -15.75 -15.10 -15.12
N PRO A 215 -16.51 -14.17 -14.55
CA PRO A 215 -16.35 -13.78 -13.16
C PRO A 215 -16.79 -14.92 -12.24
N THR A 216 -16.06 -15.08 -11.15
CA THR A 216 -16.48 -15.95 -10.05
C THR A 216 -17.22 -15.10 -9.03
N VAL A 217 -18.41 -15.52 -8.63
CA VAL A 217 -19.14 -14.89 -7.52
C VAL A 217 -18.41 -15.20 -6.21
N ALA A 218 -18.04 -14.15 -5.49
CA ALA A 218 -17.36 -14.34 -4.22
C ALA A 218 -18.30 -15.00 -3.21
N GLU A 219 -17.76 -15.94 -2.44
CA GLU A 219 -18.52 -16.49 -1.30
C GLU A 219 -18.92 -15.35 -0.35
N GLU A 220 -20.19 -15.32 0.04
CA GLU A 220 -20.74 -14.29 0.94
C GLU A 220 -19.94 -14.20 2.26
N GLY A 221 -19.45 -15.34 2.74
CA GLY A 221 -18.58 -15.41 3.90
C GLY A 221 -17.24 -14.69 3.73
N ARG A 222 -16.67 -14.69 2.51
CA ARG A 222 -15.42 -13.98 2.20
C ARG A 222 -15.63 -12.46 2.21
N VAL A 223 -16.69 -11.98 1.58
CA VAL A 223 -17.02 -10.55 1.53
C VAL A 223 -17.27 -10.02 2.95
N LYS A 224 -18.11 -10.70 3.74
CA LYS A 224 -18.37 -10.34 5.13
C LYS A 224 -17.10 -10.37 6.02
N ALA A 225 -16.21 -11.33 5.78
CA ALA A 225 -14.95 -11.41 6.52
C ALA A 225 -14.03 -10.24 6.18
N LEU A 226 -13.90 -9.87 4.90
CA LEU A 226 -13.10 -8.74 4.45
C LEU A 226 -13.63 -7.42 5.03
N ASP A 227 -14.93 -7.18 4.99
CA ASP A 227 -15.54 -6.00 5.57
C ASP A 227 -15.31 -5.91 7.09
N LYS A 228 -15.36 -7.02 7.79
CA LYS A 228 -15.03 -7.07 9.22
C LYS A 228 -13.56 -6.72 9.46
N VAL A 229 -12.64 -7.25 8.66
CA VAL A 229 -11.22 -6.92 8.75
C VAL A 229 -11.00 -5.42 8.52
N LYS A 230 -11.56 -4.85 7.45
CA LYS A 230 -11.48 -3.41 7.15
C LYS A 230 -11.97 -2.55 8.33
N ARG A 231 -13.12 -2.88 8.90
CA ARG A 231 -13.69 -2.18 10.08
C ARG A 231 -12.77 -2.27 11.31
N ILE A 232 -12.21 -3.44 11.59
CA ILE A 232 -11.27 -3.65 12.69
C ILE A 232 -10.01 -2.78 12.49
N LEU A 233 -9.45 -2.77 11.28
CA LEU A 233 -8.25 -2.00 10.97
C LEU A 233 -8.50 -0.49 11.04
N SER A 234 -9.63 -0.02 10.50
CA SER A 234 -10.03 1.39 10.61
C SER A 234 -10.21 1.82 12.08
N ARG A 235 -10.77 0.95 12.94
CA ARG A 235 -10.87 1.22 14.36
C ARG A 235 -9.50 1.34 15.04
N ILE A 236 -8.55 0.47 14.68
CA ILE A 236 -7.18 0.55 15.18
C ILE A 236 -6.54 1.87 14.76
N GLU A 237 -6.67 2.26 13.50
CA GLU A 237 -6.10 3.50 12.94
C GLU A 237 -6.63 4.76 13.65
N THR A 238 -7.93 4.78 13.93
CA THR A 238 -8.57 5.93 14.57
C THR A 238 -8.23 6.01 16.06
N ASP A 239 -8.14 4.86 16.74
CA ASP A 239 -8.12 4.80 18.19
C ASP A 239 -6.87 4.13 18.78
N TYR A 240 -5.78 3.94 18.00
CA TYR A 240 -4.58 3.25 18.47
C TYR A 240 -3.98 3.85 19.76
N GLY A 241 -4.11 5.17 19.97
CA GLY A 241 -3.66 5.86 21.18
C GLY A 241 -4.52 5.56 22.41
N LYS A 242 -5.73 5.05 22.24
CA LYS A 242 -6.64 4.69 23.32
C LYS A 242 -6.44 3.24 23.76
N PRO A 243 -6.92 2.85 24.96
CA PRO A 243 -7.02 1.44 25.29
C PRO A 243 -7.85 0.70 24.24
N LEU A 244 -7.30 -0.35 23.69
CA LEU A 244 -7.98 -1.27 22.76
C LEU A 244 -7.71 -2.68 23.24
N SER A 245 -8.64 -3.20 24.07
CA SER A 245 -8.56 -4.56 24.59
C SER A 245 -9.06 -5.59 23.58
N ILE A 246 -8.73 -6.86 23.80
CA ILE A 246 -9.25 -7.96 22.99
C ILE A 246 -10.78 -8.05 23.17
N GLU A 247 -11.28 -7.81 24.36
CA GLU A 247 -12.70 -7.84 24.72
C GLU A 247 -13.47 -6.77 23.95
N GLU A 248 -13.02 -5.51 23.97
CA GLU A 248 -13.62 -4.40 23.22
C GLU A 248 -13.62 -4.63 21.72
N MET A 249 -12.52 -5.13 21.18
CA MET A 249 -12.41 -5.40 19.74
C MET A 249 -13.25 -6.60 19.31
N ALA A 250 -13.42 -7.59 20.19
CA ALA A 250 -14.31 -8.72 19.96
C ALA A 250 -15.76 -8.26 19.94
N GLU A 251 -16.19 -7.47 20.91
CA GLU A 251 -17.53 -6.88 20.97
C GLU A 251 -17.81 -6.01 19.73
N PHE A 252 -16.89 -5.09 19.39
CA PHE A 252 -16.97 -4.24 18.19
C PHE A 252 -17.15 -5.05 16.90
N SER A 253 -16.54 -6.24 16.83
CA SER A 253 -16.58 -7.11 15.64
C SER A 253 -17.73 -8.11 15.66
N GLY A 254 -18.51 -8.16 16.77
CA GLY A 254 -19.57 -9.16 16.98
C GLY A 254 -19.02 -10.58 17.16
N PHE A 255 -17.89 -10.71 17.85
CA PHE A 255 -17.25 -11.99 18.16
C PHE A 255 -17.08 -12.20 19.65
N SER A 256 -16.92 -13.46 20.08
CA SER A 256 -16.32 -13.74 21.38
C SER A 256 -14.80 -13.44 21.33
N PRO A 257 -14.14 -13.15 22.47
CA PRO A 257 -12.68 -12.88 22.51
C PRO A 257 -11.85 -13.98 21.85
N SER A 258 -12.15 -15.24 22.12
CA SER A 258 -11.48 -16.38 21.50
C SER A 258 -11.67 -16.45 19.98
N HIS A 259 -12.88 -16.16 19.50
CA HIS A 259 -13.17 -16.14 18.06
C HIS A 259 -12.48 -14.97 17.39
N PHE A 260 -12.50 -13.76 17.99
CA PHE A 260 -11.80 -12.59 17.51
C PHE A 260 -10.29 -12.86 17.34
N MET A 261 -9.62 -13.41 18.35
CA MET A 261 -8.21 -13.73 18.26
C MET A 261 -7.89 -14.70 17.12
N LYS A 262 -8.70 -15.75 16.95
CA LYS A 262 -8.54 -16.70 15.84
C LYS A 262 -8.82 -16.05 14.48
N PHE A 263 -9.90 -15.28 14.38
CA PHE A 263 -10.29 -14.56 13.18
C PHE A 263 -9.20 -13.57 12.76
N PHE A 264 -8.75 -12.71 13.69
CA PHE A 264 -7.72 -11.72 13.42
C PHE A 264 -6.41 -12.38 12.96
N LYS A 265 -5.92 -13.36 13.72
CA LYS A 265 -4.69 -14.09 13.36
C LYS A 265 -4.84 -14.82 12.01
N LYS A 266 -6.03 -15.36 11.73
CA LYS A 266 -6.33 -16.03 10.45
C LYS A 266 -6.19 -15.07 9.27
N HIS A 267 -6.66 -13.83 9.40
CA HIS A 267 -6.68 -12.86 8.30
C HIS A 267 -5.41 -12.00 8.23
N MET A 268 -4.83 -11.64 9.39
CA MET A 268 -3.67 -10.77 9.47
C MET A 268 -2.32 -11.50 9.59
N GLY A 269 -2.34 -12.82 9.75
CA GLY A 269 -1.14 -13.64 9.93
C GLY A 269 -0.49 -13.52 11.31
N VAL A 270 -0.85 -12.51 12.10
CA VAL A 270 -0.26 -12.21 13.42
C VAL A 270 -1.35 -11.98 14.49
N PRO A 271 -1.06 -12.21 15.78
CA PRO A 271 -1.98 -11.90 16.87
C PRO A 271 -2.31 -10.40 16.94
N PHE A 272 -3.55 -10.06 17.35
CA PHE A 272 -4.04 -8.69 17.48
C PHE A 272 -3.10 -7.78 18.30
N VAL A 273 -2.67 -8.22 19.48
CA VAL A 273 -1.79 -7.42 20.36
C VAL A 273 -0.43 -7.14 19.69
N CYS A 274 0.09 -8.10 18.93
CA CYS A 274 1.33 -7.90 18.17
C CYS A 274 1.15 -6.84 17.09
N TYR A 275 0.04 -6.91 16.35
CA TYR A 275 -0.32 -5.93 15.34
C TYR A 275 -0.48 -4.53 15.92
N LEU A 276 -1.30 -4.39 16.98
CA LEU A 276 -1.55 -3.11 17.63
C LEU A 276 -0.26 -2.46 18.16
N ASN A 277 0.57 -3.24 18.83
CA ASN A 277 1.86 -2.73 19.33
C ASN A 277 2.80 -2.31 18.20
N ASP A 278 2.81 -3.05 17.10
CA ASP A 278 3.63 -2.72 15.94
C ASP A 278 3.16 -1.44 15.26
N TYR A 279 1.84 -1.25 15.14
CA TYR A 279 1.22 -0.01 14.65
C TYR A 279 1.57 1.18 15.54
N ARG A 280 1.36 1.06 16.85
CA ARG A 280 1.71 2.08 17.85
C ARG A 280 3.17 2.50 17.78
N LEU A 281 4.08 1.54 17.66
CA LEU A 281 5.52 1.83 17.54
C LEU A 281 5.85 2.62 16.28
N THR A 282 5.19 2.34 15.17
CA THR A 282 5.39 3.07 13.92
C THR A 282 4.88 4.50 14.04
N MET A 283 3.69 4.70 14.63
CA MET A 283 3.16 6.05 14.87
C MET A 283 4.04 6.83 15.85
N ALA A 284 4.54 6.20 16.90
CA ALA A 284 5.51 6.80 17.81
C ALA A 284 6.83 7.17 17.12
N ALA A 285 7.36 6.33 16.24
CA ALA A 285 8.56 6.62 15.47
C ALA A 285 8.37 7.85 14.56
N ARG A 286 7.19 7.95 13.93
CA ARG A 286 6.81 9.11 13.14
C ARG A 286 6.74 10.37 14.00
N ALA A 287 6.05 10.34 15.13
CA ALA A 287 5.97 11.47 16.07
C ALA A 287 7.35 11.90 16.56
N LEU A 288 8.24 10.94 16.88
CA LEU A 288 9.63 11.23 17.28
C LEU A 288 10.44 11.93 16.18
N ALA A 289 10.16 11.65 14.91
CA ALA A 289 10.84 12.28 13.77
C ALA A 289 10.28 13.68 13.44
N GLU A 290 8.95 13.85 13.58
CA GLU A 290 8.22 15.06 13.15
C GLU A 290 8.05 16.09 14.26
N THR A 291 8.09 15.70 15.55
CA THR A 291 7.83 16.58 16.68
C THR A 291 9.01 16.72 17.64
N GLN A 292 8.90 17.68 18.58
CA GLN A 292 9.86 17.89 19.67
C GLN A 292 9.34 17.36 21.03
N GLU A 293 8.17 16.72 21.05
CA GLU A 293 7.59 16.16 22.26
C GLU A 293 8.55 15.18 22.94
N ASP A 294 8.52 15.11 24.26
CA ASP A 294 9.37 14.16 24.96
C ASP A 294 8.99 12.70 24.69
N VAL A 295 9.91 11.78 24.97
CA VAL A 295 9.70 10.36 24.68
C VAL A 295 8.56 9.75 25.49
N LEU A 296 8.32 10.27 26.71
CA LEU A 296 7.25 9.80 27.57
C LEU A 296 5.89 10.19 26.98
N THR A 297 5.72 11.45 26.59
CA THR A 297 4.51 11.96 25.93
C THR A 297 4.22 11.16 24.65
N VAL A 298 5.21 11.03 23.76
CA VAL A 298 5.05 10.24 22.52
C VAL A 298 4.64 8.78 22.82
N ALA A 299 5.20 8.16 23.86
CA ALA A 299 4.84 6.79 24.22
C ALA A 299 3.39 6.68 24.72
N LEU A 300 2.95 7.63 25.56
CA LEU A 300 1.59 7.69 26.10
C LEU A 300 0.57 7.97 25.00
N ASP A 301 0.82 8.95 24.14
CA ASP A 301 -0.06 9.31 23.02
C ASP A 301 -0.16 8.19 21.98
N ALA A 302 0.91 7.41 21.81
CA ALA A 302 0.87 6.20 21.01
C ALA A 302 0.16 5.03 21.70
N GLY A 303 -0.41 5.20 22.90
CA GLY A 303 -1.20 4.21 23.61
C GLY A 303 -0.39 3.19 24.42
N PHE A 304 0.87 3.48 24.75
CA PHE A 304 1.65 2.62 25.63
C PHE A 304 1.50 3.08 27.09
N PRO A 305 0.87 2.30 27.95
CA PRO A 305 0.69 2.71 29.37
C PRO A 305 1.98 2.68 30.18
N ASN A 306 3.04 2.05 29.65
CA ASN A 306 4.31 1.85 30.34
C ASN A 306 5.48 2.15 29.38
N VAL A 307 6.23 3.21 29.71
CA VAL A 307 7.37 3.67 28.91
C VAL A 307 8.52 2.66 28.84
N SER A 308 8.71 1.87 29.90
CA SER A 308 9.74 0.81 29.90
C SER A 308 9.39 -0.30 28.92
N TYR A 309 8.09 -0.67 28.83
CA TYR A 309 7.59 -1.61 27.85
C TYR A 309 7.74 -1.06 26.43
N PHE A 310 7.38 0.21 26.23
CA PHE A 310 7.58 0.93 24.97
C PHE A 310 9.04 0.91 24.54
N ASN A 311 9.97 1.35 25.39
CA ASN A 311 11.40 1.41 25.08
C ASN A 311 11.97 0.03 24.67
N ARG A 312 11.56 -1.03 25.37
CA ARG A 312 11.97 -2.40 25.05
C ARG A 312 11.47 -2.84 23.67
N LEU A 313 10.18 -2.58 23.38
CA LEU A 313 9.61 -2.93 22.08
C LEU A 313 10.18 -2.06 20.95
N PHE A 314 10.36 -0.76 21.19
CA PHE A 314 10.93 0.18 20.25
C PHE A 314 12.38 -0.23 19.88
N LYS A 315 13.22 -0.51 20.89
CA LYS A 315 14.58 -0.95 20.64
C LYS A 315 14.62 -2.30 19.90
N ARG A 316 13.70 -3.22 20.21
CA ARG A 316 13.58 -4.48 19.48
C ARG A 316 13.20 -4.28 18.02
N LYS A 317 12.26 -3.34 17.72
CA LYS A 317 11.78 -3.05 16.36
C LYS A 317 12.82 -2.28 15.55
N PHE A 318 13.31 -1.17 16.08
CA PHE A 318 14.16 -0.23 15.33
C PHE A 318 15.66 -0.40 15.60
N GLN A 319 16.06 -1.40 16.43
CA GLN A 319 17.45 -1.69 16.81
C GLN A 319 18.18 -0.48 17.45
N MET A 320 17.43 0.53 17.91
CA MET A 320 17.93 1.71 18.60
C MET A 320 16.90 2.23 19.59
N THR A 321 17.33 3.05 20.54
CA THR A 321 16.42 3.69 21.48
C THR A 321 15.61 4.81 20.81
N PRO A 322 14.44 5.24 21.36
CA PRO A 322 13.67 6.36 20.86
C PRO A 322 14.47 7.65 20.76
N LEU A 323 15.35 7.94 21.74
CA LEU A 323 16.21 9.10 21.72
C LEU A 323 17.27 9.06 20.62
N GLU A 324 17.89 7.91 20.40
CA GLU A 324 18.83 7.69 19.28
C GLU A 324 18.11 7.87 17.94
N TYR A 325 16.90 7.33 17.81
CA TYR A 325 16.07 7.46 16.61
C TYR A 325 15.79 8.93 16.29
N ARG A 326 15.35 9.72 17.28
CA ARG A 326 15.12 11.17 17.16
C ARG A 326 16.38 11.94 16.74
N LYS A 327 17.52 11.67 17.40
CA LYS A 327 18.79 12.35 17.09
C LYS A 327 19.23 12.07 15.66
N ARG A 328 18.93 10.91 15.14
CA ARG A 328 19.28 10.52 13.78
C ARG A 328 18.43 11.23 12.73
N GLY A 329 17.13 11.42 12.97
CA GLY A 329 16.25 12.21 12.11
C GLY A 329 16.62 13.69 12.02
N LYS A 330 17.30 14.25 13.06
CA LYS A 330 17.73 15.66 13.10
C LYS A 330 19.08 15.95 12.43
N LYS A 331 19.89 14.95 12.13
CA LYS A 331 21.19 15.13 11.47
C LYS A 331 21.09 15.27 9.96
N LYS A 332 19.93 15.57 9.47
CA LYS A 332 19.59 15.88 8.09
C LYS A 332 18.86 17.18 8.00
#